data_38d55efac55161960dadcf59c1a94cec
#
_entry.id   38d55efac55161960dadcf59c1a94cec
#
_cell.length_a   1.000
_cell.length_b   1.000
_cell.length_c   1.000
_cell.angle_alpha   90.00
_cell.angle_beta   90.00
_cell.angle_gamma   90.00
#
_symmetry.space_group_name_H-M   'P 1'
#
loop_
_entity.id
_entity.type
_entity.pdbx_description
1 polymer ?
#
loop_
_entity_poly.entity_id
_entity_poly.type
_entity_poly.pdbx_seq_one_letter_code
_entity_poly.pdbx_strand_id
1 'polypeptide(L)' 'MECRVTWTDHMTFVAETGSGHKVTMDGPPDLGGRNLGPRPMEMMLAGAGGCSAFDVVLILQ' A
#
# COMPACT_ATOMS: atom_id res chain seq x y z
N MET A 1 12.56 -4.63 -9.68
CA MET A 1 11.67 -4.29 -8.54
C MET A 1 10.65 -5.39 -8.41
N GLU A 2 10.50 -5.93 -7.21
CA GLU A 2 9.58 -7.03 -6.98
C GLU A 2 8.60 -6.69 -5.87
N CYS A 3 7.39 -7.21 -5.99
CA CYS A 3 6.36 -7.03 -4.98
C CYS A 3 5.49 -8.28 -4.96
N ARG A 4 5.27 -8.84 -3.77
CA ARG A 4 4.40 -10.01 -3.60
C ARG A 4 3.19 -9.59 -2.77
N VAL A 5 2.01 -9.88 -3.29
CA VAL A 5 0.76 -9.62 -2.56
C VAL A 5 0.16 -10.96 -2.15
N THR A 6 -0.09 -11.13 -0.87
CA THR A 6 -0.64 -12.35 -0.30
C THR A 6 -1.98 -12.07 0.37
N TRP A 7 -2.99 -12.85 0.02
CA TRP A 7 -4.29 -12.81 0.70
C TRP A 7 -4.16 -13.60 2.01
N THR A 8 -4.40 -12.93 3.14
CA THR A 8 -4.25 -13.56 4.45
C THR A 8 -5.56 -14.06 5.02
N ASP A 9 -6.57 -13.21 5.10
CA ASP A 9 -7.87 -13.56 5.68
C ASP A 9 -8.89 -12.48 5.31
N HIS A 10 -10.17 -12.87 5.28
CA HIS A 10 -11.27 -11.96 4.93
C HIS A 10 -10.93 -11.15 3.67
N MET A 11 -10.80 -9.85 3.78
CA MET A 11 -10.39 -8.98 2.67
C MET A 11 -9.01 -8.34 2.93
N THR A 12 -8.21 -8.98 3.77
CA THR A 12 -6.89 -8.46 4.15
C THR A 12 -5.81 -9.03 3.23
N PHE A 13 -4.98 -8.16 2.71
CA PHE A 13 -3.85 -8.52 1.86
C PHE A 13 -2.58 -7.91 2.42
N VAL A 14 -1.47 -8.63 2.31
CA VAL A 14 -0.16 -8.13 2.72
C VAL A 14 0.74 -8.07 1.48
N ALA A 15 1.27 -6.89 1.21
CA ALA A 15 2.23 -6.68 0.15
C ALA A 15 3.64 -6.70 0.73
N GLU A 16 4.50 -7.53 0.16
CA GLU A 16 5.93 -7.57 0.51
C GLU A 16 6.72 -6.95 -0.63
N THR A 17 7.50 -5.93 -0.31
CA THR A 17 8.28 -5.21 -1.32
C THR A 17 9.68 -5.76 -1.42
N GLY A 18 10.32 -5.58 -2.58
CA GLY A 18 11.70 -5.98 -2.77
C GLY A 18 12.68 -5.23 -1.87
N SER A 19 12.25 -4.11 -1.29
CA SER A 19 13.08 -3.34 -0.35
C SER A 19 12.97 -3.85 1.09
N GLY A 20 12.23 -4.93 1.33
CA GLY A 20 12.15 -5.57 2.64
C GLY A 20 11.05 -5.05 3.55
N HIS A 21 10.05 -4.40 2.98
CA HIS A 21 8.94 -3.86 3.77
C HIS A 21 7.67 -4.66 3.53
N LYS A 22 6.78 -4.63 4.53
CA LYS A 22 5.45 -5.24 4.43
C LYS A 22 4.40 -4.16 4.64
N VAL A 23 3.37 -4.18 3.81
CA VAL A 23 2.26 -3.24 3.88
C VAL A 23 0.95 -4.03 3.93
N THR A 24 0.16 -3.78 4.96
CA THR A 24 -1.15 -4.41 5.09
C THR A 24 -2.21 -3.54 4.43
N MET A 25 -3.03 -4.16 3.58
CA MET A 25 -4.15 -3.51 2.93
C MET A 25 -5.43 -4.24 3.31
N ASP A 26 -6.50 -3.51 3.48
CA ASP A 26 -7.77 -4.12 3.86
C ASP A 26 -8.93 -3.35 3.26
N GLY A 27 -10.12 -3.94 3.32
CA GLY A 27 -11.34 -3.31 2.85
C GLY A 27 -12.15 -2.71 3.98
N PRO A 28 -13.23 -1.99 3.64
CA PRO A 28 -14.15 -1.48 4.65
C PRO A 28 -14.98 -2.61 5.26
N PRO A 29 -15.46 -2.46 6.52
CA PRO A 29 -16.22 -3.51 7.19
C PRO A 29 -17.50 -3.91 6.46
N ASP A 30 -18.15 -2.99 5.76
CA ASP A 30 -19.39 -3.26 5.02
C ASP A 30 -19.16 -4.15 3.78
N LEU A 31 -17.94 -4.32 3.35
CA LEU A 31 -17.57 -5.20 2.23
C LEU A 31 -16.77 -6.43 2.70
N GLY A 32 -16.84 -6.74 3.99
CA GLY A 32 -16.17 -7.90 4.57
C GLY A 32 -14.76 -7.66 5.06
N GLY A 33 -14.29 -6.42 5.02
CA GLY A 33 -12.98 -6.07 5.56
C GLY A 33 -13.02 -5.83 7.05
N ARG A 34 -11.83 -5.71 7.65
CA ARG A 34 -11.67 -5.45 9.08
C ARG A 34 -11.03 -4.09 9.37
N ASN A 35 -10.82 -3.30 8.34
CA ASN A 35 -10.21 -1.98 8.44
C ASN A 35 -8.85 -2.00 9.17
N LEU A 36 -8.06 -3.03 8.89
CA LEU A 36 -6.73 -3.19 9.51
C LEU A 36 -5.63 -2.44 8.76
N GLY A 37 -5.95 -1.86 7.63
CA GLY A 37 -5.01 -1.10 6.83
C GLY A 37 -5.74 -0.28 5.76
N PRO A 38 -5.00 0.50 4.99
CA PRO A 38 -5.59 1.30 3.92
C PRO A 38 -6.12 0.40 2.79
N ARG A 39 -7.04 0.95 1.99
CA ARG A 39 -7.54 0.28 0.80
C ARG A 39 -6.46 0.25 -0.27
N PRO A 40 -6.45 -0.80 -1.13
CA PRO A 40 -5.46 -0.85 -2.22
C PRO A 40 -5.47 0.40 -3.10
N MET A 41 -6.62 0.97 -3.40
CA MET A 41 -6.71 2.19 -4.20
C MET A 41 -6.09 3.38 -3.46
N GLU A 42 -6.24 3.44 -2.14
CA GLU A 42 -5.59 4.48 -1.34
C GLU A 42 -4.07 4.36 -1.41
N MET A 43 -3.57 3.12 -1.43
CA MET A 43 -2.14 2.88 -1.57
C MET A 43 -1.61 3.32 -2.93
N MET A 44 -2.40 3.15 -3.99
CA MET A 44 -2.02 3.66 -5.32
C MET A 44 -1.89 5.18 -5.32
N LEU A 45 -2.84 5.86 -4.69
CA LEU A 45 -2.81 7.32 -4.58
C LEU A 45 -1.63 7.78 -3.71
N ALA A 46 -1.40 7.10 -2.59
CA ALA A 46 -0.28 7.41 -1.71
C ALA A 46 1.05 7.21 -2.42
N GLY A 47 1.18 6.13 -3.20
CA GLY A 47 2.37 5.84 -3.97
C GLY A 47 2.65 6.90 -5.02
N ALA A 48 1.62 7.33 -5.75
CA ALA A 48 1.75 8.38 -6.76
C ALA A 48 2.16 9.71 -6.11
N GLY A 49 1.54 10.06 -4.97
CA GLY A 49 1.90 11.26 -4.23
C GLY A 49 3.32 11.18 -3.68
N GLY A 50 3.72 10.02 -3.18
CA GLY A 50 5.07 9.79 -2.69
C GLY A 50 6.12 9.93 -3.76
N CYS A 51 5.87 9.40 -4.96
CA CYS A 51 6.79 9.54 -6.09
C CYS A 51 6.98 11.00 -6.47
N SER A 52 5.89 11.76 -6.54
CA SER A 52 5.95 13.19 -6.88
C SER A 52 6.69 13.98 -5.81
N ALA A 53 6.43 13.70 -4.53
CA ALA A 53 7.09 14.37 -3.43
C ALA A 53 8.59 14.05 -3.40
N PHE A 54 8.97 12.81 -3.70
CA PHE A 54 10.36 12.39 -3.76
C PHE A 54 11.12 13.18 -4.83
N ASP A 55 10.51 13.32 -6.01
CA ASP A 55 11.12 14.07 -7.11
C ASP A 55 11.28 15.54 -6.76
N VAL A 56 10.28 16.14 -6.12
CA VAL A 56 10.35 17.55 -5.70
C VAL A 56 11.50 17.74 -4.70
N VAL A 57 11.63 16.85 -3.73
CA VAL A 57 12.71 16.94 -2.74
C VAL A 57 14.07 16.81 -3.41
N LEU A 58 14.22 15.89 -4.37
CA LEU A 58 15.47 15.74 -5.10
C LEU A 58 15.85 17.00 -5.89
N ILE A 59 14.86 17.65 -6.50
CA ILE A 59 15.08 18.87 -7.28
C ILE A 59 15.49 20.04 -6.36
N LEU A 60 14.88 20.10 -5.17
CA LEU A 60 15.13 21.21 -4.24
C LEU A 60 16.41 21.05 -3.41
N GLN A 61 16.99 19.88 -3.42
CA GLN A 61 18.27 19.66 -2.77
C GLN A 61 19.39 20.25 -3.62
#